data_bcaab7a29ba2cb44fe23934980bc9d8c
#
_entry.id   bcaab7a29ba2cb44fe23934980bc9d8c
#
_cell.length_a   1.000
_cell.length_b   1.000
_cell.length_c   1.000
_cell.angle_alpha   90.00
_cell.angle_beta   90.00
_cell.angle_gamma   90.00
#
_symmetry.space_group_name_H-M   'P 1'
#
loop_
_entity.id
_entity.type
_entity.pdbx_description
1 polymer ?
#
loop_
_entity_poly.entity_id
_entity_poly.type
_entity_poly.pdbx_seq_one_letter_code
_entity_poly.pdbx_strand_id
1 'polypeptide(L)'
;MTQLTEQFHIPDEDHDACDRLTTLVQRHARRLLSEEYWHDNHLGALSDHTGQSYTYIRDNDRDDFAGVDEYLYSRFRRCVYQRVTHVLDAHADEYDAFQFVTDTVAERKIKRIGWHRLRTRLFDDDDSPYIEWNVLEAVVEKLNDYYDRHGRFPASYTDLVACPDPNGTLPYAPDKGDYHIHVLSVDEGEVVVTLNAPDSLSPDSYHDWTDHELRFPVHSRFQALLDTGDLKAPTLHTSEHGYTLDVPVAVPEPECDTVTERVLAVDLGVKKQVTAVPVEQNDDELTQVAPPEFLDHPAKAKLFRLKADAEGINDRLAELRRQGKTHTDRFDHLLAEFRQTRRKERRLREQIQHEIANELVWVAAAGGCERIVFESLGQLDSSDTRGTVAWSISSWARGELLDLVAYKAELLGMDVETVNPWGTSRYCPRCGERGRTVNAPDDHSDCRHGGHFHCPECEYECDRDVVGALNVGRKHLADRQMEAANPVAYTEAGNHAIFPSCSSECARS
;
A
#
# COMPACT_ATOMS: atom_id res chain seq x y z
N MET A 1 17.61 -1.15 -7.30
CA MET A 1 17.06 -2.12 -8.29
C MET A 1 15.58 -2.23 -8.06
N THR A 2 14.79 -1.86 -9.02
CA THR A 2 13.33 -1.91 -8.96
C THR A 2 12.81 -3.27 -9.42
N GLN A 3 11.80 -3.80 -8.75
CA GLN A 3 11.21 -5.08 -9.08
C GLN A 3 9.88 -4.88 -9.82
N LEU A 4 9.80 -5.37 -11.05
CA LEU A 4 8.60 -5.38 -11.87
C LEU A 4 8.03 -6.79 -11.91
N THR A 5 6.72 -6.90 -11.80
CA THR A 5 6.05 -8.21 -11.79
C THR A 5 5.14 -8.34 -13.00
N GLU A 6 5.30 -9.42 -13.75
CA GLU A 6 4.38 -9.83 -14.79
C GLU A 6 3.49 -10.95 -14.27
N GLN A 7 2.21 -10.90 -14.60
CA GLN A 7 1.23 -11.86 -14.16
C GLN A 7 0.75 -12.72 -15.31
N PHE A 8 0.90 -14.04 -15.18
CA PHE A 8 0.43 -15.02 -16.13
C PHE A 8 -0.78 -15.77 -15.61
N HIS A 9 -1.82 -15.86 -16.41
CA HIS A 9 -3.00 -16.68 -16.09
C HIS A 9 -2.72 -18.14 -16.44
N ILE A 10 -2.92 -19.03 -15.46
CA ILE A 10 -2.71 -20.47 -15.67
C ILE A 10 -3.91 -21.04 -16.42
N PRO A 11 -3.70 -21.84 -17.49
CA PRO A 11 -4.78 -22.49 -18.21
C PRO A 11 -5.62 -23.43 -17.33
N ASP A 12 -6.91 -23.55 -17.63
CA ASP A 12 -7.87 -24.37 -16.85
C ASP A 12 -7.43 -25.84 -16.75
N GLU A 13 -6.73 -26.37 -17.75
CA GLU A 13 -6.22 -27.75 -17.79
C GLU A 13 -5.16 -28.04 -16.72
N ASP A 14 -4.48 -27.00 -16.23
CA ASP A 14 -3.44 -27.11 -15.21
C ASP A 14 -3.92 -26.74 -13.81
N HIS A 15 -5.20 -26.37 -13.67
CA HIS A 15 -5.76 -25.95 -12.39
C HIS A 15 -5.72 -27.06 -11.32
N ASP A 16 -5.88 -28.33 -11.72
CA ASP A 16 -5.87 -29.45 -10.75
C ASP A 16 -4.57 -29.57 -9.96
N ALA A 17 -3.42 -29.36 -10.60
CA ALA A 17 -2.13 -29.37 -9.93
C ALA A 17 -1.97 -28.17 -8.97
N CYS A 18 -2.37 -26.99 -9.44
CA CYS A 18 -2.36 -25.77 -8.62
C CYS A 18 -3.30 -25.89 -7.40
N ASP A 19 -4.47 -26.50 -7.60
CA ASP A 19 -5.49 -26.72 -6.55
C ASP A 19 -4.93 -27.62 -5.44
N ARG A 20 -4.25 -28.73 -5.81
CA ARG A 20 -3.63 -29.63 -4.82
C ARG A 20 -2.52 -28.92 -4.04
N LEU A 21 -1.61 -28.22 -4.72
CA LEU A 21 -0.53 -27.46 -4.07
C LEU A 21 -1.06 -26.41 -3.10
N THR A 22 -1.97 -25.55 -3.55
CA THR A 22 -2.49 -24.45 -2.75
C THR A 22 -3.36 -24.94 -1.59
N THR A 23 -4.13 -26.01 -1.80
CA THR A 23 -4.93 -26.67 -0.73
C THR A 23 -4.02 -27.25 0.35
N LEU A 24 -2.91 -27.91 -0.04
CA LEU A 24 -1.96 -28.45 0.93
C LEU A 24 -1.25 -27.35 1.71
N VAL A 25 -0.80 -26.29 1.04
CA VAL A 25 -0.18 -25.13 1.72
C VAL A 25 -1.18 -24.54 2.73
N GLN A 26 -2.40 -24.27 2.31
CA GLN A 26 -3.43 -23.70 3.18
C GLN A 26 -3.73 -24.61 4.38
N ARG A 27 -3.87 -25.92 4.15
CA ARG A 27 -4.14 -26.88 5.20
C ARG A 27 -3.05 -26.91 6.27
N HIS A 28 -1.78 -27.05 5.84
CA HIS A 28 -0.67 -27.12 6.77
C HIS A 28 -0.35 -25.78 7.43
N ALA A 29 -0.46 -24.66 6.69
CA ALA A 29 -0.30 -23.34 7.29
C ALA A 29 -1.40 -23.04 8.33
N ARG A 30 -2.66 -23.42 8.05
CA ARG A 30 -3.76 -23.30 9.03
C ARG A 30 -3.49 -24.13 10.28
N ARG A 31 -3.01 -25.38 10.13
CA ARG A 31 -2.65 -26.25 11.26
C ARG A 31 -1.58 -25.57 12.11
N LEU A 32 -0.44 -25.19 11.54
CA LEU A 32 0.64 -24.55 12.27
C LEU A 32 0.21 -23.26 12.96
N LEU A 33 -0.55 -22.40 12.27
CA LEU A 33 -1.07 -21.17 12.87
C LEU A 33 -1.98 -21.48 14.06
N SER A 34 -3.00 -22.33 13.87
CA SER A 34 -4.04 -22.55 14.89
C SER A 34 -3.56 -23.37 16.09
N GLU A 35 -2.62 -24.29 15.90
CA GLU A 35 -2.16 -25.19 16.95
C GLU A 35 -0.91 -24.68 17.69
N GLU A 36 -0.03 -23.89 17.01
CA GLU A 36 1.28 -23.58 17.53
C GLU A 36 1.65 -22.10 17.52
N TYR A 37 1.45 -21.39 16.39
CA TYR A 37 2.06 -20.07 16.18
C TYR A 37 1.14 -18.86 16.42
N TRP A 38 -0.20 -19.05 16.45
CA TRP A 38 -1.11 -17.94 16.75
C TRP A 38 -1.20 -17.65 18.24
N HIS A 39 -0.09 -17.17 18.80
CA HIS A 39 0.05 -16.78 20.21
C HIS A 39 0.86 -15.50 20.34
N ASP A 40 0.55 -14.69 21.35
CA ASP A 40 1.22 -13.41 21.62
C ASP A 40 2.75 -13.53 21.70
N ASN A 41 3.27 -14.62 22.27
CA ASN A 41 4.71 -14.86 22.37
C ASN A 41 5.40 -14.95 20.99
N HIS A 42 4.74 -15.53 20.00
CA HIS A 42 5.30 -15.69 18.67
C HIS A 42 5.19 -14.40 17.85
N LEU A 43 4.10 -13.63 18.01
CA LEU A 43 3.94 -12.31 17.38
C LEU A 43 5.03 -11.35 17.86
N GLY A 44 5.27 -11.26 19.18
CA GLY A 44 6.33 -10.41 19.73
C GLY A 44 7.74 -10.87 19.36
N ALA A 45 8.00 -12.19 19.39
CA ALA A 45 9.33 -12.71 19.05
C ALA A 45 9.66 -12.57 17.56
N LEU A 46 8.66 -12.56 16.68
CA LEU A 46 8.87 -12.34 15.25
C LEU A 46 9.18 -10.87 14.94
N SER A 47 8.56 -9.93 15.64
CA SER A 47 8.88 -8.50 15.55
C SER A 47 10.34 -8.21 15.89
N ASP A 48 10.93 -8.96 16.84
CA ASP A 48 12.33 -8.84 17.24
C ASP A 48 13.31 -9.65 16.36
N HIS A 49 12.81 -10.41 15.38
CA HIS A 49 13.64 -11.32 14.59
C HIS A 49 14.39 -10.60 13.49
N THR A 50 15.72 -10.65 13.51
CA THR A 50 16.59 -9.94 12.54
C THR A 50 16.88 -10.71 11.26
N GLY A 51 16.37 -11.94 11.12
CA GLY A 51 16.55 -12.80 9.95
C GLY A 51 15.37 -12.75 8.96
N GLN A 52 15.42 -13.58 7.93
CA GLN A 52 14.22 -13.80 7.10
C GLN A 52 13.13 -14.45 7.95
N SER A 53 11.93 -13.91 7.95
CA SER A 53 10.83 -14.31 8.84
C SER A 53 10.57 -15.83 8.87
N TYR A 54 10.65 -16.51 7.73
CA TYR A 54 10.45 -17.98 7.68
C TYR A 54 11.50 -18.76 8.48
N THR A 55 12.69 -18.20 8.73
CA THR A 55 13.74 -18.87 9.51
C THR A 55 13.40 -18.92 10.98
N TYR A 56 12.53 -18.00 11.43
CA TYR A 56 12.01 -18.03 12.80
C TYR A 56 11.31 -19.35 13.10
N ILE A 57 10.38 -19.79 12.25
CA ILE A 57 9.68 -21.07 12.44
C ILE A 57 10.66 -22.23 12.29
N ARG A 58 11.47 -22.24 11.23
CA ARG A 58 12.45 -23.30 10.98
C ARG A 58 13.42 -23.53 12.15
N ASP A 59 13.86 -22.46 12.79
CA ASP A 59 14.89 -22.53 13.83
C ASP A 59 14.32 -22.78 15.22
N ASN A 60 13.05 -22.43 15.47
CA ASN A 60 12.39 -22.61 16.75
C ASN A 60 11.74 -23.99 16.93
N ASP A 61 11.28 -24.60 15.83
CA ASP A 61 10.63 -25.89 15.90
C ASP A 61 11.11 -26.82 14.79
N ARG A 62 11.89 -27.82 15.13
CA ARG A 62 12.40 -28.81 14.18
C ARG A 62 11.39 -29.90 13.85
N ASP A 63 10.32 -29.99 14.62
CA ASP A 63 9.32 -31.06 14.55
C ASP A 63 7.94 -30.59 14.07
N ASP A 64 7.84 -29.41 13.41
CA ASP A 64 6.60 -28.78 12.92
C ASP A 64 5.71 -29.72 12.08
N PHE A 65 6.31 -30.70 11.44
CA PHE A 65 5.62 -31.72 10.67
C PHE A 65 5.67 -33.11 11.32
N ALA A 66 5.99 -33.19 12.62
CA ALA A 66 5.91 -34.45 13.35
C ALA A 66 4.44 -34.94 13.42
N GLY A 67 4.24 -36.21 13.06
CA GLY A 67 2.89 -36.80 13.05
C GLY A 67 2.02 -36.43 11.85
N VAL A 68 2.57 -35.73 10.86
CA VAL A 68 1.93 -35.54 9.55
C VAL A 68 2.14 -36.80 8.73
N ASP A 69 1.04 -37.42 8.28
CA ASP A 69 1.10 -38.67 7.52
C ASP A 69 1.50 -38.46 6.06
N GLU A 70 1.35 -37.22 5.53
CA GLU A 70 1.70 -36.91 4.16
C GLU A 70 3.20 -36.74 3.94
N TYR A 71 3.71 -37.27 2.83
CA TYR A 71 5.06 -36.98 2.38
C TYR A 71 5.16 -35.57 1.77
N LEU A 72 5.84 -34.68 2.47
CA LEU A 72 6.03 -33.30 2.04
C LEU A 72 7.51 -33.00 1.80
N TYR A 73 7.87 -32.57 0.59
CA TYR A 73 9.22 -32.13 0.29
C TYR A 73 9.68 -30.98 1.20
N SER A 74 10.96 -30.92 1.53
CA SER A 74 11.54 -29.85 2.35
C SER A 74 11.29 -28.45 1.77
N ARG A 75 11.24 -28.32 0.45
CA ARG A 75 10.95 -27.08 -0.26
C ARG A 75 9.48 -26.67 -0.12
N PHE A 76 8.59 -27.64 -0.20
CA PHE A 76 7.18 -27.41 0.07
C PHE A 76 6.93 -26.98 1.55
N ARG A 77 7.57 -27.64 2.51
CA ARG A 77 7.52 -27.24 3.93
C ARG A 77 7.98 -25.79 4.11
N ARG A 78 9.04 -25.39 3.41
CA ARG A 78 9.49 -23.98 3.41
C ARG A 78 8.42 -23.02 2.91
N CYS A 79 7.68 -23.37 1.86
CA CYS A 79 6.54 -22.56 1.38
C CYS A 79 5.46 -22.42 2.46
N VAL A 80 5.19 -23.50 3.20
CA VAL A 80 4.27 -23.47 4.35
C VAL A 80 4.78 -22.51 5.43
N TYR A 81 6.06 -22.59 5.81
CA TYR A 81 6.65 -21.67 6.79
C TYR A 81 6.58 -20.21 6.34
N GLN A 82 6.91 -19.93 5.09
CA GLN A 82 6.78 -18.58 4.54
C GLN A 82 5.32 -18.10 4.60
N ARG A 83 4.36 -19.00 4.33
CA ARG A 83 2.94 -18.62 4.40
C ARG A 83 2.49 -18.32 5.84
N VAL A 84 2.96 -19.11 6.82
CA VAL A 84 2.69 -18.86 8.24
C VAL A 84 3.29 -17.52 8.68
N THR A 85 4.55 -17.28 8.34
CA THR A 85 5.21 -16.02 8.75
C THR A 85 4.61 -14.80 8.07
N HIS A 86 4.19 -14.87 6.81
CA HIS A 86 3.47 -13.76 6.17
C HIS A 86 2.16 -13.40 6.89
N VAL A 87 1.49 -14.39 7.49
CA VAL A 87 0.29 -14.10 8.29
C VAL A 87 0.66 -13.43 9.61
N LEU A 88 1.70 -13.91 10.27
CA LEU A 88 2.17 -13.32 11.53
C LEU A 88 2.72 -11.90 11.32
N ASP A 89 3.56 -11.69 10.30
CA ASP A 89 4.12 -10.38 9.93
C ASP A 89 3.02 -9.35 9.65
N ALA A 90 1.94 -9.75 8.95
CA ALA A 90 0.81 -8.87 8.68
C ALA A 90 0.04 -8.40 9.94
N HIS A 91 0.29 -9.03 11.08
CA HIS A 91 -0.31 -8.67 12.37
C HIS A 91 0.69 -8.09 13.38
N ALA A 92 1.98 -8.00 13.03
CA ALA A 92 3.02 -7.52 13.95
C ALA A 92 2.75 -6.07 14.41
N ASP A 93 2.50 -5.15 13.49
CA ASP A 93 2.22 -3.74 13.82
C ASP A 93 0.95 -3.57 14.68
N GLU A 94 -0.10 -4.36 14.40
CA GLU A 94 -1.32 -4.35 15.23
C GLU A 94 -1.04 -4.94 16.63
N TYR A 95 -0.18 -5.94 16.72
CA TYR A 95 0.24 -6.50 18.00
C TYR A 95 1.03 -5.51 18.84
N ASP A 96 1.99 -4.81 18.24
CA ASP A 96 2.78 -3.78 18.92
C ASP A 96 1.88 -2.62 19.40
N ALA A 97 0.95 -2.19 18.56
CA ALA A 97 -0.06 -1.21 18.95
C ALA A 97 -0.96 -1.71 20.09
N PHE A 98 -1.35 -2.99 20.08
CA PHE A 98 -2.14 -3.60 21.15
C PHE A 98 -1.36 -3.60 22.48
N GLN A 99 -0.09 -4.00 22.49
CA GLN A 99 0.78 -3.98 23.67
C GLN A 99 0.93 -2.54 24.21
N PHE A 100 1.25 -1.60 23.32
CA PHE A 100 1.37 -0.18 23.69
C PHE A 100 0.09 0.38 24.33
N VAL A 101 -1.08 0.07 23.75
CA VAL A 101 -2.36 0.54 24.28
C VAL A 101 -2.67 -0.10 25.62
N THR A 102 -2.52 -1.40 25.74
CA THR A 102 -2.83 -2.13 26.98
C THR A 102 -1.92 -1.75 28.13
N ASP A 103 -0.63 -1.52 27.87
CA ASP A 103 0.34 -1.02 28.86
C ASP A 103 0.05 0.43 29.29
N THR A 104 -0.55 1.24 28.42
CA THR A 104 -0.80 2.65 28.70
C THR A 104 -2.15 2.89 29.37
N VAL A 105 -3.20 2.11 29.02
CA VAL A 105 -4.62 2.44 29.32
C VAL A 105 -5.45 1.19 29.69
N ALA A 106 -4.89 0.18 30.33
CA ALA A 106 -5.47 -1.16 30.49
C ALA A 106 -6.81 -1.31 31.26
N GLU A 107 -7.36 -0.28 31.88
CA GLU A 107 -8.43 -0.48 32.88
C GLU A 107 -9.85 -0.07 32.47
N ARG A 108 -10.02 0.69 31.41
CA ARG A 108 -11.34 1.28 31.04
C ARG A 108 -11.48 1.50 29.55
N LYS A 109 -12.73 1.47 29.07
CA LYS A 109 -13.04 1.90 27.71
C LYS A 109 -12.32 3.20 27.34
N ILE A 110 -11.58 3.20 26.24
CA ILE A 110 -10.70 4.28 25.84
C ILE A 110 -11.56 5.43 25.28
N LYS A 111 -11.63 6.51 26.05
CA LYS A 111 -12.31 7.76 25.74
C LYS A 111 -11.28 8.89 25.69
N ARG A 112 -11.73 10.14 25.57
CA ARG A 112 -10.90 11.34 25.46
C ARG A 112 -9.67 11.38 26.39
N ILE A 113 -9.81 10.97 27.66
CA ILE A 113 -8.68 10.94 28.62
C ILE A 113 -7.68 9.85 28.26
N GLY A 114 -8.16 8.66 27.84
CA GLY A 114 -7.30 7.57 27.38
C GLY A 114 -6.52 7.97 26.11
N TRP A 115 -7.19 8.56 25.15
CA TRP A 115 -6.56 9.11 23.95
C TRP A 115 -5.48 10.15 24.26
N HIS A 116 -5.72 11.03 25.23
CA HIS A 116 -4.71 12.00 25.64
C HIS A 116 -3.47 11.30 26.20
N ARG A 117 -3.63 10.26 27.03
CA ARG A 117 -2.50 9.48 27.57
C ARG A 117 -1.71 8.76 26.50
N LEU A 118 -2.40 8.10 25.55
CA LEU A 118 -1.75 7.43 24.42
C LEU A 118 -0.94 8.41 23.59
N ARG A 119 -1.52 9.56 23.26
CA ARG A 119 -0.85 10.60 22.50
C ARG A 119 0.39 11.15 23.24
N THR A 120 0.24 11.46 24.53
CA THR A 120 1.37 11.96 25.34
C THR A 120 2.49 10.95 25.39
N ARG A 121 2.21 9.67 25.63
CA ARG A 121 3.24 8.63 25.65
C ARG A 121 3.87 8.41 24.27
N LEU A 122 3.11 8.45 23.19
CA LEU A 122 3.62 8.22 21.84
C LEU A 122 4.54 9.34 21.34
N PHE A 123 4.29 10.59 21.72
CA PHE A 123 5.00 11.77 21.19
C PHE A 123 5.94 12.46 22.17
N ASP A 124 5.78 12.25 23.47
CA ASP A 124 6.57 12.94 24.51
C ASP A 124 7.55 11.98 25.22
N ASP A 125 7.54 10.67 24.91
CA ASP A 125 8.43 9.66 25.49
C ASP A 125 9.46 9.22 24.44
N ASP A 126 10.74 9.52 24.67
CA ASP A 126 11.85 9.20 23.77
C ASP A 126 12.04 7.69 23.56
N ASP A 127 11.54 6.85 24.49
CA ASP A 127 11.61 5.39 24.40
C ASP A 127 10.31 4.77 23.80
N SER A 128 9.41 5.60 23.23
CA SER A 128 8.17 5.11 22.65
C SER A 128 8.39 4.36 21.34
N PRO A 129 7.73 3.24 21.10
CA PRO A 129 7.81 2.54 19.82
C PRO A 129 7.21 3.41 18.71
N TYR A 130 7.73 3.25 17.49
CA TYR A 130 7.08 3.83 16.31
C TYR A 130 5.81 3.05 15.99
N ILE A 131 4.66 3.67 16.12
CA ILE A 131 3.36 3.10 15.77
C ILE A 131 2.62 4.07 14.85
N GLU A 132 2.20 3.59 13.70
CA GLU A 132 1.38 4.39 12.80
C GLU A 132 0.03 4.74 13.44
N TRP A 133 -0.37 6.00 13.31
CA TRP A 133 -1.59 6.50 13.97
C TRP A 133 -2.86 5.76 13.55
N ASN A 134 -3.00 5.40 12.27
CA ASN A 134 -4.12 4.62 11.74
C ASN A 134 -4.19 3.20 12.31
N VAL A 135 -3.05 2.55 12.54
CA VAL A 135 -2.97 1.23 13.21
C VAL A 135 -3.41 1.38 14.66
N LEU A 136 -2.91 2.40 15.37
CA LEU A 136 -3.30 2.70 16.74
C LEU A 136 -4.82 2.94 16.87
N GLU A 137 -5.41 3.74 15.97
CA GLU A 137 -6.86 3.99 15.95
C GLU A 137 -7.65 2.71 15.73
N ALA A 138 -7.26 1.88 14.78
CA ALA A 138 -7.93 0.61 14.48
C ALA A 138 -7.89 -0.35 15.68
N VAL A 139 -6.76 -0.44 16.36
CA VAL A 139 -6.61 -1.27 17.57
C VAL A 139 -7.45 -0.74 18.72
N VAL A 140 -7.47 0.57 18.94
CA VAL A 140 -8.32 1.19 19.98
C VAL A 140 -9.80 0.95 19.71
N GLU A 141 -10.25 1.03 18.45
CA GLU A 141 -11.62 0.70 18.06
C GLU A 141 -11.95 -0.76 18.36
N LYS A 142 -11.12 -1.70 17.94
CA LYS A 142 -11.26 -3.14 18.25
C LYS A 142 -11.34 -3.40 19.76
N LEU A 143 -10.48 -2.76 20.55
CA LEU A 143 -10.47 -2.88 22.01
C LEU A 143 -11.74 -2.32 22.66
N ASN A 144 -12.23 -1.17 22.20
CA ASN A 144 -13.48 -0.59 22.69
C ASN A 144 -14.69 -1.47 22.34
N ASP A 145 -14.73 -2.05 21.15
CA ASP A 145 -15.77 -2.98 20.71
C ASP A 145 -15.75 -4.28 21.53
N TYR A 146 -14.56 -4.78 21.86
CA TYR A 146 -14.40 -5.92 22.73
C TYR A 146 -14.90 -5.59 24.14
N TYR A 147 -14.53 -4.42 24.67
CA TYR A 147 -14.99 -3.96 26.00
C TYR A 147 -16.51 -3.79 26.05
N ASP A 148 -17.14 -3.27 25.01
CA ASP A 148 -18.59 -3.11 24.93
C ASP A 148 -19.33 -4.47 24.97
N ARG A 149 -18.72 -5.51 24.39
CA ARG A 149 -19.28 -6.87 24.36
C ARG A 149 -19.04 -7.66 25.67
N HIS A 150 -17.86 -7.48 26.28
CA HIS A 150 -17.38 -8.34 27.36
C HIS A 150 -17.25 -7.64 28.73
N GLY A 151 -17.34 -6.31 28.78
CA GLY A 151 -17.18 -5.51 30.00
C GLY A 151 -15.74 -5.44 30.54
N ARG A 152 -14.78 -5.98 29.79
CA ARG A 152 -13.34 -6.00 30.12
C ARG A 152 -12.51 -5.95 28.84
N PHE A 153 -11.23 -5.60 28.96
CA PHE A 153 -10.28 -5.79 27.85
C PHE A 153 -9.90 -7.27 27.68
N PRO A 154 -9.45 -7.67 26.47
CA PRO A 154 -8.90 -9.00 26.24
C PRO A 154 -7.60 -9.19 27.05
N ALA A 155 -7.30 -10.43 27.41
CA ALA A 155 -6.07 -10.75 28.13
C ALA A 155 -4.86 -10.87 27.19
N SER A 156 -5.11 -11.12 25.90
CA SER A 156 -4.11 -11.32 24.85
C SER A 156 -4.59 -10.68 23.56
N TYR A 157 -3.68 -10.44 22.62
CA TYR A 157 -4.02 -10.03 21.26
C TYR A 157 -4.85 -11.10 20.55
N THR A 158 -4.51 -12.36 20.78
CA THR A 158 -5.21 -13.51 20.20
C THR A 158 -6.64 -13.71 20.75
N ASP A 159 -6.97 -13.12 21.91
CA ASP A 159 -8.37 -12.97 22.37
C ASP A 159 -9.12 -11.87 21.59
N LEU A 160 -8.40 -10.84 21.14
CA LEU A 160 -8.97 -9.70 20.40
C LEU A 160 -9.21 -10.06 18.94
N VAL A 161 -8.25 -10.73 18.34
CA VAL A 161 -8.23 -11.08 16.90
C VAL A 161 -8.19 -12.59 16.75
N ALA A 162 -9.21 -13.16 16.14
CA ALA A 162 -9.25 -14.59 15.86
C ALA A 162 -8.12 -14.98 14.88
N CYS A 163 -7.61 -16.21 15.01
CA CYS A 163 -6.61 -16.74 14.09
C CYS A 163 -7.10 -16.59 12.64
N PRO A 164 -6.38 -15.87 11.79
CA PRO A 164 -6.77 -15.68 10.39
C PRO A 164 -6.63 -16.98 9.62
N ASP A 165 -7.49 -17.15 8.61
CA ASP A 165 -7.40 -18.27 7.70
C ASP A 165 -6.38 -17.95 6.60
N PRO A 166 -5.23 -18.64 6.50
CA PRO A 166 -4.26 -18.41 5.46
C PRO A 166 -4.87 -18.75 4.10
N ASN A 167 -4.61 -17.92 3.09
CA ASN A 167 -4.98 -18.26 1.72
C ASN A 167 -4.03 -19.33 1.14
N GLY A 168 -4.40 -19.89 -0.01
CA GLY A 168 -3.62 -20.91 -0.71
C GLY A 168 -2.46 -20.37 -1.56
N THR A 169 -1.99 -19.14 -1.33
CA THR A 169 -0.82 -18.61 -2.04
C THR A 169 0.40 -19.48 -1.77
N LEU A 170 1.05 -19.92 -2.84
CA LEU A 170 2.29 -20.70 -2.78
C LEU A 170 3.49 -19.78 -3.07
N PRO A 171 4.25 -19.36 -2.06
CA PRO A 171 5.49 -18.63 -2.26
C PRO A 171 6.53 -19.54 -2.92
N TYR A 172 7.46 -18.93 -3.64
CA TYR A 172 8.57 -19.66 -4.22
C TYR A 172 9.56 -20.14 -3.16
N ALA A 173 10.03 -21.37 -3.33
CA ALA A 173 11.17 -21.89 -2.62
C ALA A 173 12.29 -22.22 -3.63
N PRO A 174 13.46 -21.53 -3.56
CA PRO A 174 14.53 -21.73 -4.53
C PRO A 174 15.05 -23.16 -4.48
N ASP A 175 15.45 -23.62 -5.64
CA ASP A 175 16.01 -24.95 -5.84
C ASP A 175 17.30 -25.17 -5.06
N LYS A 176 17.51 -26.41 -4.68
CA LYS A 176 18.77 -26.86 -4.11
C LYS A 176 19.02 -28.31 -4.52
N GLY A 177 19.70 -28.48 -5.65
CA GLY A 177 19.86 -29.78 -6.26
C GLY A 177 18.58 -30.26 -6.96
N ASP A 178 18.22 -31.52 -6.80
CA ASP A 178 17.07 -32.14 -7.47
C ASP A 178 15.70 -31.86 -6.81
N TYR A 179 15.66 -31.02 -5.80
CA TYR A 179 14.42 -30.71 -5.04
C TYR A 179 13.93 -29.32 -5.37
N HIS A 180 12.79 -29.25 -6.07
CA HIS A 180 12.12 -28.01 -6.44
C HIS A 180 10.60 -28.08 -6.19
N ILE A 181 9.95 -26.94 -6.06
CA ILE A 181 8.50 -26.82 -6.17
C ILE A 181 8.16 -26.16 -7.51
N HIS A 182 8.95 -25.18 -7.94
CA HIS A 182 8.90 -24.68 -9.29
C HIS A 182 10.29 -24.28 -9.80
N VAL A 183 10.51 -24.54 -11.07
CA VAL A 183 11.67 -24.10 -11.84
C VAL A 183 11.19 -23.14 -12.91
N LEU A 184 11.83 -21.99 -13.01
CA LEU A 184 11.50 -20.96 -13.99
C LEU A 184 12.63 -20.84 -15.00
N SER A 185 12.31 -20.93 -16.29
CA SER A 185 13.23 -20.66 -17.39
C SER A 185 12.54 -19.88 -18.51
N VAL A 186 13.34 -19.32 -19.41
CA VAL A 186 12.84 -18.71 -20.65
C VAL A 186 13.44 -19.47 -21.82
N ASP A 187 12.61 -20.04 -22.66
CA ASP A 187 13.02 -20.86 -23.80
C ASP A 187 12.18 -20.52 -25.05
N GLU A 188 12.83 -20.33 -26.19
CA GLU A 188 12.19 -20.05 -27.50
C GLU A 188 11.09 -18.98 -27.50
N GLY A 189 11.18 -17.95 -26.63
CA GLY A 189 10.19 -16.89 -26.52
C GLY A 189 8.98 -17.25 -25.64
N GLU A 190 9.11 -18.28 -24.82
CA GLU A 190 8.14 -18.67 -23.79
C GLU A 190 8.78 -18.64 -22.40
N VAL A 191 7.98 -18.26 -21.41
CA VAL A 191 8.28 -18.54 -20.00
C VAL A 191 7.82 -19.97 -19.73
N VAL A 192 8.75 -20.80 -19.32
CA VAL A 192 8.48 -22.20 -18.96
C VAL A 192 8.61 -22.34 -17.45
N VAL A 193 7.54 -22.78 -16.80
CA VAL A 193 7.51 -23.02 -15.37
C VAL A 193 7.17 -24.48 -15.12
N THR A 194 8.08 -25.19 -14.49
CA THR A 194 7.82 -26.55 -14.03
C THR A 194 7.36 -26.51 -12.59
N LEU A 195 6.12 -26.93 -12.31
CA LEU A 195 5.58 -27.08 -10.96
C LEU A 195 5.66 -28.53 -10.55
N ASN A 196 6.32 -28.81 -9.42
CA ASN A 196 6.28 -30.13 -8.81
C ASN A 196 5.08 -30.20 -7.85
N ALA A 197 4.03 -30.91 -8.25
CA ALA A 197 2.77 -31.00 -7.53
C ALA A 197 2.46 -32.45 -7.12
N PRO A 198 1.77 -32.66 -5.99
CA PRO A 198 1.37 -33.99 -5.57
C PRO A 198 0.20 -34.52 -6.41
N ASP A 199 0.17 -35.83 -6.66
CA ASP A 199 -0.90 -36.48 -7.44
C ASP A 199 -2.23 -36.57 -6.64
N SER A 200 -2.13 -36.44 -5.33
CA SER A 200 -3.28 -36.44 -4.40
C SER A 200 -3.08 -35.45 -3.25
N LEU A 201 -4.15 -35.19 -2.49
CA LEU A 201 -4.07 -34.37 -1.25
C LEU A 201 -3.47 -35.15 -0.05
N SER A 202 -3.06 -36.39 -0.23
CA SER A 202 -2.39 -37.22 0.78
C SER A 202 -1.29 -38.05 0.13
N PRO A 203 -0.19 -37.42 -0.32
CA PRO A 203 0.94 -38.14 -0.91
C PRO A 203 1.69 -38.93 0.18
N ASP A 204 1.99 -40.20 -0.09
CA ASP A 204 2.66 -41.10 0.86
C ASP A 204 4.18 -41.14 0.65
N SER A 205 4.64 -40.75 -0.54
CA SER A 205 6.04 -40.83 -0.95
C SER A 205 6.44 -39.76 -1.96
N TYR A 206 7.72 -39.65 -2.26
CA TYR A 206 8.21 -38.75 -3.31
C TYR A 206 7.75 -39.17 -4.73
N HIS A 207 7.34 -40.43 -4.92
CA HIS A 207 6.80 -40.93 -6.19
C HIS A 207 5.39 -40.41 -6.50
N ASP A 208 4.71 -39.87 -5.50
CA ASP A 208 3.36 -39.30 -5.61
C ASP A 208 3.40 -37.79 -5.95
N TRP A 209 4.54 -37.31 -6.40
CA TRP A 209 4.75 -35.95 -6.87
C TRP A 209 5.21 -35.95 -8.32
N THR A 210 4.54 -35.17 -9.17
CA THR A 210 4.76 -35.11 -10.60
C THR A 210 5.07 -33.69 -11.04
N ASP A 211 5.98 -33.54 -12.00
CA ASP A 211 6.28 -32.28 -12.64
C ASP A 211 5.22 -31.92 -13.68
N HIS A 212 4.66 -30.73 -13.57
CA HIS A 212 3.73 -30.13 -14.50
C HIS A 212 4.39 -28.93 -15.17
N GLU A 213 4.49 -28.96 -16.50
CA GLU A 213 5.12 -27.90 -17.28
C GLU A 213 4.07 -26.90 -17.78
N LEU A 214 4.19 -25.67 -17.33
CA LEU A 214 3.37 -24.53 -17.75
C LEU A 214 4.15 -23.68 -18.74
N ARG A 215 3.53 -23.29 -19.85
CA ARG A 215 4.16 -22.46 -20.87
C ARG A 215 3.35 -21.21 -21.12
N PHE A 216 4.02 -20.06 -21.09
CA PHE A 216 3.41 -18.76 -21.30
C PHE A 216 4.16 -17.99 -22.38
N PRO A 217 3.47 -17.44 -23.40
CA PRO A 217 4.13 -16.65 -24.43
C PRO A 217 4.72 -15.37 -23.85
N VAL A 218 5.97 -15.08 -24.19
CA VAL A 218 6.63 -13.83 -23.85
C VAL A 218 6.15 -12.74 -24.79
N HIS A 219 5.41 -11.76 -24.28
CA HIS A 219 5.06 -10.57 -25.05
C HIS A 219 6.17 -9.52 -25.02
N SER A 220 6.13 -8.56 -25.95
CA SER A 220 7.21 -7.60 -26.17
C SER A 220 7.65 -6.81 -24.94
N ARG A 221 6.70 -6.45 -24.07
CA ARG A 221 7.00 -5.73 -22.80
C ARG A 221 7.81 -6.61 -21.85
N PHE A 222 7.40 -7.86 -21.66
CA PHE A 222 8.10 -8.77 -20.76
C PHE A 222 9.48 -9.14 -21.32
N GLN A 223 9.59 -9.29 -22.66
CA GLN A 223 10.89 -9.49 -23.31
C GLN A 223 11.86 -8.33 -23.02
N ALA A 224 11.38 -7.08 -23.09
CA ALA A 224 12.20 -5.91 -22.78
C ALA A 224 12.68 -5.91 -21.31
N LEU A 225 11.85 -6.40 -20.38
CA LEU A 225 12.25 -6.57 -18.98
C LEU A 225 13.32 -7.68 -18.82
N LEU A 226 13.17 -8.78 -19.54
CA LEU A 226 14.14 -9.89 -19.52
C LEU A 226 15.50 -9.51 -20.13
N ASP A 227 15.49 -8.63 -21.13
CA ASP A 227 16.72 -8.18 -21.80
C ASP A 227 17.60 -7.31 -20.87
N THR A 228 17.00 -6.68 -19.85
CA THR A 228 17.69 -5.73 -18.97
C THR A 228 17.71 -6.14 -17.50
N GLY A 229 16.89 -7.10 -17.10
CA GLY A 229 16.70 -7.48 -15.71
C GLY A 229 16.92 -8.95 -15.40
N ASP A 230 16.96 -9.27 -14.14
CA ASP A 230 17.12 -10.62 -13.61
C ASP A 230 15.77 -11.19 -13.17
N LEU A 231 15.43 -12.38 -13.64
CA LEU A 231 14.28 -13.12 -13.14
C LEU A 231 14.41 -13.40 -11.64
N LYS A 232 13.33 -13.17 -10.92
CA LYS A 232 13.21 -13.52 -9.50
C LYS A 232 12.18 -14.63 -9.31
N ALA A 233 12.11 -15.09 -8.08
CA ALA A 233 11.27 -16.19 -7.67
C ALA A 233 9.78 -15.94 -7.92
N PRO A 234 9.07 -16.79 -8.70
CA PRO A 234 7.65 -16.61 -8.98
C PRO A 234 6.79 -16.98 -7.77
N THR A 235 5.56 -16.45 -7.74
CA THR A 235 4.56 -16.77 -6.71
C THR A 235 3.26 -17.21 -7.38
N LEU A 236 2.72 -18.35 -6.95
CA LEU A 236 1.42 -18.84 -7.41
C LEU A 236 0.31 -18.29 -6.51
N HIS A 237 -0.67 -17.63 -7.12
CA HIS A 237 -1.83 -17.06 -6.43
C HIS A 237 -3.13 -17.72 -6.86
N THR A 238 -4.06 -17.83 -5.91
CA THR A 238 -5.47 -18.14 -6.19
C THR A 238 -6.24 -16.87 -6.50
N SER A 239 -7.04 -16.87 -7.55
CA SER A 239 -7.92 -15.76 -7.93
C SER A 239 -9.39 -16.22 -8.06
N GLU A 240 -10.31 -15.27 -8.24
CA GLU A 240 -11.74 -15.60 -8.52
C GLU A 240 -11.93 -16.29 -9.89
N HIS A 241 -10.92 -16.23 -10.75
CA HIS A 241 -10.95 -16.74 -12.12
C HIS A 241 -9.95 -17.87 -12.36
N GLY A 242 -9.52 -18.55 -11.29
CA GLY A 242 -8.53 -19.63 -11.34
C GLY A 242 -7.20 -19.25 -10.69
N TYR A 243 -6.11 -19.56 -11.35
CA TYR A 243 -4.76 -19.37 -10.83
C TYR A 243 -3.96 -18.38 -11.66
N THR A 244 -3.10 -17.62 -10.98
CA THR A 244 -2.13 -16.71 -11.61
C THR A 244 -0.75 -16.99 -11.06
N LEU A 245 0.24 -16.85 -11.93
CA LEU A 245 1.65 -16.91 -11.59
C LEU A 245 2.23 -15.50 -11.74
N ASP A 246 2.69 -14.93 -10.64
CA ASP A 246 3.38 -13.65 -10.61
C ASP A 246 4.87 -13.89 -10.78
N VAL A 247 5.45 -13.39 -11.86
CA VAL A 247 6.87 -13.54 -12.20
C VAL A 247 7.58 -12.20 -12.07
N PRO A 248 8.36 -11.98 -11.00
CA PRO A 248 9.09 -10.75 -10.81
C PRO A 248 10.38 -10.70 -11.62
N VAL A 249 10.73 -9.51 -12.11
CA VAL A 249 12.00 -9.20 -12.77
C VAL A 249 12.64 -8.02 -12.04
N ALA A 250 13.85 -8.16 -11.54
CA ALA A 250 14.62 -7.06 -11.00
C ALA A 250 15.33 -6.33 -12.12
N VAL A 251 14.98 -5.08 -12.37
CA VAL A 251 15.59 -4.22 -13.37
C VAL A 251 16.54 -3.22 -12.73
N PRO A 252 17.66 -2.88 -13.38
CA PRO A 252 18.52 -1.81 -12.89
C PRO A 252 17.74 -0.49 -12.89
N GLU A 253 18.01 0.35 -11.91
CA GLU A 253 17.49 1.73 -11.90
C GLU A 253 18.13 2.49 -13.05
N PRO A 254 17.33 3.22 -13.86
CA PRO A 254 17.89 4.07 -14.89
C PRO A 254 18.73 5.17 -14.24
N GLU A 255 19.94 5.37 -14.76
CA GLU A 255 20.75 6.51 -14.35
C GLU A 255 20.13 7.78 -14.97
N CYS A 256 19.76 8.76 -14.13
CA CYS A 256 19.30 10.06 -14.61
C CYS A 256 20.55 10.90 -14.94
N ASP A 257 20.85 11.02 -16.23
CA ASP A 257 22.03 11.74 -16.73
C ASP A 257 21.89 13.29 -16.68
N THR A 258 20.72 13.81 -16.29
CA THR A 258 20.44 15.25 -16.32
C THR A 258 20.27 15.80 -14.90
N VAL A 259 21.24 16.54 -14.42
CA VAL A 259 21.11 17.36 -13.22
C VAL A 259 20.40 18.65 -13.60
N THR A 260 19.07 18.62 -13.64
CA THR A 260 18.25 19.82 -13.75
C THR A 260 17.53 20.03 -12.41
N GLU A 261 17.35 21.26 -11.97
CA GLU A 261 16.55 21.57 -10.77
C GLU A 261 15.04 21.68 -11.10
N ARG A 262 14.58 20.86 -12.05
CA ARG A 262 13.19 20.84 -12.48
C ARG A 262 12.39 19.84 -11.66
N VAL A 263 11.24 20.28 -11.17
CA VAL A 263 10.33 19.43 -10.42
C VAL A 263 8.91 19.55 -10.99
N LEU A 264 8.19 18.44 -10.98
CA LEU A 264 6.75 18.44 -11.19
C LEU A 264 6.06 18.66 -9.85
N ALA A 265 5.57 19.86 -9.62
CA ALA A 265 4.84 20.19 -8.40
C ALA A 265 3.35 19.83 -8.57
N VAL A 266 2.81 19.07 -7.58
CA VAL A 266 1.48 18.46 -7.67
C VAL A 266 0.61 18.88 -6.49
N ASP A 267 -0.58 19.41 -6.80
CA ASP A 267 -1.66 19.67 -5.85
C ASP A 267 -2.78 18.64 -6.04
N LEU A 268 -3.23 18.00 -4.97
CA LEU A 268 -4.30 17.02 -4.97
C LEU A 268 -5.62 17.63 -4.50
N GLY A 269 -6.57 17.76 -5.41
CA GLY A 269 -7.82 18.48 -5.19
C GLY A 269 -9.08 17.60 -5.15
N VAL A 270 -10.19 18.21 -4.75
CA VAL A 270 -11.53 17.57 -4.75
C VAL A 270 -12.26 17.79 -6.07
N LYS A 271 -12.20 19.00 -6.59
CA LYS A 271 -12.87 19.36 -7.87
C LYS A 271 -12.08 18.82 -9.07
N LYS A 272 -10.84 19.20 -9.16
CA LYS A 272 -9.84 18.58 -10.03
C LYS A 272 -9.07 17.56 -9.22
N GLN A 273 -8.90 16.36 -9.72
CA GLN A 273 -8.25 15.29 -8.95
C GLN A 273 -6.78 15.63 -8.72
N VAL A 274 -6.13 16.13 -9.76
CA VAL A 274 -4.72 16.49 -9.73
C VAL A 274 -4.50 17.75 -10.57
N THR A 275 -3.71 18.66 -10.04
CA THR A 275 -3.13 19.80 -10.79
C THR A 275 -1.62 19.69 -10.71
N ALA A 276 -0.96 19.55 -11.85
CA ALA A 276 0.48 19.34 -11.95
C ALA A 276 1.13 20.49 -12.72
N VAL A 277 2.20 21.05 -12.19
CA VAL A 277 2.90 22.19 -12.81
C VAL A 277 4.41 21.91 -12.82
N PRO A 278 5.03 21.78 -14.01
CA PRO A 278 6.49 21.71 -14.11
C PRO A 278 7.10 23.05 -13.76
N VAL A 279 7.98 23.08 -12.78
CA VAL A 279 8.67 24.30 -12.32
C VAL A 279 10.16 24.09 -12.22
N GLU A 280 10.90 25.18 -12.35
CA GLU A 280 12.33 25.24 -12.26
C GLU A 280 12.72 26.47 -11.43
N GLN A 281 13.78 26.37 -10.66
CA GLN A 281 14.34 27.51 -9.96
C GLN A 281 15.52 28.08 -10.74
N ASN A 282 15.42 29.35 -11.09
CA ASN A 282 16.50 30.12 -11.70
C ASN A 282 16.90 31.25 -10.74
N ASP A 283 18.10 31.17 -10.16
CA ASP A 283 18.54 32.05 -9.09
C ASP A 283 17.56 32.01 -7.89
N ASP A 284 16.84 33.11 -7.63
CA ASP A 284 15.85 33.21 -6.56
C ASP A 284 14.39 33.21 -7.08
N GLU A 285 14.17 33.01 -8.37
CA GLU A 285 12.83 33.10 -8.99
C GLU A 285 12.32 31.71 -9.40
N LEU A 286 11.11 31.37 -8.95
CA LEU A 286 10.40 30.18 -9.39
C LEU A 286 9.81 30.43 -10.77
N THR A 287 10.22 29.67 -11.77
CA THR A 287 9.74 29.77 -13.15
C THR A 287 8.90 28.53 -13.51
N GLN A 288 7.71 28.77 -14.04
CA GLN A 288 6.90 27.72 -14.64
C GLN A 288 7.46 27.37 -16.02
N VAL A 289 7.82 26.09 -16.24
CA VAL A 289 8.51 25.62 -17.45
C VAL A 289 7.51 25.25 -18.56
N ALA A 290 6.34 24.75 -18.19
CA ALA A 290 5.28 24.35 -19.12
C ALA A 290 3.90 24.71 -18.54
N PRO A 291 2.83 24.73 -19.38
CA PRO A 291 1.47 24.94 -18.90
C PRO A 291 1.08 23.96 -17.79
N PRO A 292 0.17 24.38 -16.88
CA PRO A 292 -0.35 23.46 -15.87
C PRO A 292 -1.21 22.38 -16.52
N GLU A 293 -1.05 21.15 -16.05
CA GLU A 293 -1.87 20.02 -16.45
C GLU A 293 -2.93 19.72 -15.37
N PHE A 294 -4.15 19.49 -15.84
CA PHE A 294 -5.31 19.19 -15.00
C PHE A 294 -5.80 17.78 -15.30
N LEU A 295 -5.54 16.87 -14.37
CA LEU A 295 -5.93 15.47 -14.51
C LEU A 295 -7.24 15.25 -13.76
N ASP A 296 -8.34 15.06 -14.48
CA ASP A 296 -9.65 14.73 -13.93
C ASP A 296 -10.24 13.54 -14.70
N HIS A 297 -10.19 12.37 -14.08
CA HIS A 297 -10.52 11.13 -14.74
C HIS A 297 -12.02 11.03 -15.06
N PRO A 298 -12.43 10.70 -16.31
CA PRO A 298 -13.85 10.70 -16.73
C PRO A 298 -14.71 9.70 -15.95
N ALA A 299 -14.15 8.60 -15.44
CA ALA A 299 -14.87 7.61 -14.65
C ALA A 299 -15.11 8.03 -13.19
N LYS A 300 -14.63 9.19 -12.73
CA LYS A 300 -14.83 9.73 -11.38
C LYS A 300 -16.32 9.73 -10.97
N ALA A 301 -17.21 10.20 -11.85
CA ALA A 301 -18.64 10.21 -11.58
C ALA A 301 -19.25 8.80 -11.40
N LYS A 302 -18.70 7.78 -12.08
CA LYS A 302 -19.08 6.38 -11.92
C LYS A 302 -18.63 5.84 -10.58
N LEU A 303 -17.42 6.20 -10.14
CA LEU A 303 -16.88 5.82 -8.84
C LEU A 303 -17.76 6.35 -7.69
N PHE A 304 -18.15 7.64 -7.76
CA PHE A 304 -19.07 8.23 -6.77
C PHE A 304 -20.44 7.53 -6.72
N ARG A 305 -20.98 7.12 -7.87
CA ARG A 305 -22.23 6.35 -7.91
C ARG A 305 -22.08 4.98 -7.25
N LEU A 306 -21.04 4.22 -7.56
CA LEU A 306 -20.78 2.92 -6.93
C LEU A 306 -20.64 3.04 -5.42
N LYS A 307 -20.01 4.11 -4.92
CA LYS A 307 -19.94 4.38 -3.48
C LYS A 307 -21.33 4.63 -2.89
N ALA A 308 -22.12 5.51 -3.48
CA ALA A 308 -23.46 5.82 -2.99
C ALA A 308 -24.37 4.58 -2.99
N ASP A 309 -24.25 3.73 -4.03
CA ASP A 309 -24.98 2.45 -4.10
C ASP A 309 -24.55 1.52 -2.95
N ALA A 310 -23.25 1.39 -2.70
CA ALA A 310 -22.73 0.58 -1.59
C ALA A 310 -23.18 1.10 -0.21
N GLU A 311 -23.18 2.42 0.01
CA GLU A 311 -23.69 3.04 1.23
C GLU A 311 -25.20 2.74 1.42
N GLY A 312 -26.01 2.90 0.36
CA GLY A 312 -27.43 2.59 0.38
C GLY A 312 -27.73 1.11 0.66
N ILE A 313 -26.91 0.18 0.17
CA ILE A 313 -27.04 -1.24 0.48
C ILE A 313 -26.65 -1.51 1.94
N ASN A 314 -25.57 -0.89 2.41
CA ASN A 314 -25.10 -1.04 3.80
C ASN A 314 -26.14 -0.55 4.81
N ASP A 315 -26.84 0.55 4.52
CA ASP A 315 -27.92 1.07 5.37
C ASP A 315 -29.07 0.06 5.48
N ARG A 316 -29.42 -0.60 4.37
CA ARG A 316 -30.44 -1.66 4.36
C ARG A 316 -30.00 -2.89 5.16
N LEU A 317 -28.71 -3.28 5.06
CA LEU A 317 -28.13 -4.36 5.86
C LEU A 317 -28.14 -4.00 7.36
N ALA A 318 -27.78 -2.76 7.70
CA ALA A 318 -27.83 -2.27 9.08
C ALA A 318 -29.26 -2.31 9.65
N GLU A 319 -30.26 -1.95 8.85
CA GLU A 319 -31.67 -2.05 9.27
C GLU A 319 -32.09 -3.51 9.51
N LEU A 320 -31.71 -4.45 8.63
CA LEU A 320 -32.01 -5.88 8.84
C LEU A 320 -31.32 -6.44 10.08
N ARG A 321 -30.06 -5.99 10.37
CA ARG A 321 -29.35 -6.35 11.61
C ARG A 321 -30.11 -5.86 12.84
N ARG A 322 -30.57 -4.60 12.84
CA ARG A 322 -31.37 -4.03 13.94
C ARG A 322 -32.69 -4.79 14.16
N GLN A 323 -33.29 -5.33 13.09
CA GLN A 323 -34.51 -6.15 13.14
C GLN A 323 -34.25 -7.62 13.52
N GLY A 324 -33.00 -8.03 13.75
CA GLY A 324 -32.66 -9.43 14.02
C GLY A 324 -32.84 -10.38 12.83
N LYS A 325 -32.91 -9.84 11.59
CA LYS A 325 -33.19 -10.60 10.36
C LYS A 325 -31.92 -10.98 9.58
N THR A 326 -30.86 -11.36 10.28
CA THR A 326 -29.56 -11.72 9.68
C THR A 326 -29.53 -13.11 9.05
N HIS A 327 -30.53 -13.94 9.31
CA HIS A 327 -30.64 -15.32 8.80
C HIS A 327 -31.73 -15.46 7.72
N THR A 328 -31.86 -14.43 6.88
CA THR A 328 -32.87 -14.43 5.81
C THR A 328 -32.21 -14.37 4.43
N ASP A 329 -32.77 -15.02 3.43
CA ASP A 329 -32.31 -14.97 2.03
C ASP A 329 -32.11 -13.53 1.54
N ARG A 330 -32.96 -12.61 2.02
CA ARG A 330 -32.86 -11.18 1.70
C ARG A 330 -31.60 -10.56 2.25
N PHE A 331 -31.18 -10.93 3.45
CA PHE A 331 -29.93 -10.44 4.03
C PHE A 331 -28.72 -10.96 3.26
N ASP A 332 -28.74 -12.25 2.92
CA ASP A 332 -27.65 -12.89 2.18
C ASP A 332 -27.53 -12.31 0.76
N HIS A 333 -28.66 -12.08 0.10
CA HIS A 333 -28.68 -11.44 -1.23
C HIS A 333 -28.10 -10.00 -1.18
N LEU A 334 -28.55 -9.17 -0.22
CA LEU A 334 -28.01 -7.81 -0.05
C LEU A 334 -26.53 -7.81 0.33
N LEU A 335 -26.09 -8.78 1.12
CA LEU A 335 -24.68 -8.93 1.48
C LEU A 335 -23.82 -9.28 0.26
N ALA A 336 -24.29 -10.17 -0.59
CA ALA A 336 -23.63 -10.50 -1.84
C ALA A 336 -23.57 -9.29 -2.79
N GLU A 337 -24.69 -8.55 -2.93
CA GLU A 337 -24.77 -7.32 -3.73
C GLU A 337 -23.82 -6.24 -3.20
N PHE A 338 -23.75 -6.04 -1.89
CA PHE A 338 -22.80 -5.13 -1.24
C PHE A 338 -21.36 -5.48 -1.57
N ARG A 339 -20.98 -6.75 -1.38
CA ARG A 339 -19.62 -7.23 -1.68
C ARG A 339 -19.26 -7.04 -3.15
N GLN A 340 -20.18 -7.31 -4.07
CA GLN A 340 -19.98 -7.12 -5.50
C GLN A 340 -19.79 -5.63 -5.84
N THR A 341 -20.62 -4.74 -5.28
CA THR A 341 -20.54 -3.30 -5.51
C THR A 341 -19.22 -2.72 -4.98
N ARG A 342 -18.81 -3.14 -3.77
CA ARG A 342 -17.52 -2.73 -3.19
C ARG A 342 -16.32 -3.23 -4.00
N ARG A 343 -16.39 -4.43 -4.57
CA ARG A 343 -15.34 -4.92 -5.48
C ARG A 343 -15.25 -4.09 -6.75
N LYS A 344 -16.39 -3.75 -7.37
CA LYS A 344 -16.43 -2.89 -8.56
C LYS A 344 -15.88 -1.49 -8.25
N GLU A 345 -16.25 -0.92 -7.11
CA GLU A 345 -15.74 0.37 -6.65
C GLU A 345 -14.21 0.34 -6.48
N ARG A 346 -13.68 -0.67 -5.77
CA ARG A 346 -12.24 -0.82 -5.55
C ARG A 346 -11.48 -0.95 -6.87
N ARG A 347 -11.87 -1.88 -7.75
CA ARG A 347 -11.23 -2.07 -9.06
C ARG A 347 -11.23 -0.81 -9.91
N LEU A 348 -12.35 -0.07 -9.93
CA LEU A 348 -12.43 1.18 -10.68
C LEU A 348 -11.52 2.25 -10.06
N ARG A 349 -11.43 2.33 -8.74
CA ARG A 349 -10.53 3.25 -8.04
C ARG A 349 -9.07 2.94 -8.37
N GLU A 350 -8.67 1.68 -8.24
CA GLU A 350 -7.32 1.20 -8.58
C GLU A 350 -6.97 1.54 -10.04
N GLN A 351 -7.87 1.26 -10.98
CA GLN A 351 -7.68 1.62 -12.39
C GLN A 351 -7.43 3.12 -12.56
N ILE A 352 -8.28 3.96 -11.97
CA ILE A 352 -8.17 5.42 -12.07
C ILE A 352 -6.83 5.89 -11.46
N GLN A 353 -6.42 5.35 -10.33
CA GLN A 353 -5.14 5.68 -9.69
C GLN A 353 -3.96 5.30 -10.58
N HIS A 354 -3.98 4.12 -11.19
CA HIS A 354 -2.95 3.69 -12.12
C HIS A 354 -2.86 4.58 -13.36
N GLU A 355 -4.01 5.02 -13.92
CA GLU A 355 -4.06 5.90 -15.09
C GLU A 355 -3.54 7.29 -14.74
N ILE A 356 -3.97 7.88 -13.63
CA ILE A 356 -3.46 9.17 -13.15
C ILE A 356 -1.96 9.12 -12.84
N ALA A 357 -1.49 8.05 -12.18
CA ALA A 357 -0.07 7.87 -11.90
C ALA A 357 0.76 7.79 -13.20
N ASN A 358 0.28 7.09 -14.22
CA ASN A 358 0.93 7.06 -15.53
C ASN A 358 1.03 8.47 -16.13
N GLU A 359 -0.08 9.22 -16.15
CA GLU A 359 -0.10 10.56 -16.71
C GLU A 359 0.83 11.52 -15.98
N LEU A 360 0.87 11.48 -14.64
CA LEU A 360 1.80 12.29 -13.84
C LEU A 360 3.26 12.00 -14.16
N VAL A 361 3.64 10.74 -14.25
CA VAL A 361 5.01 10.35 -14.59
C VAL A 361 5.35 10.77 -16.03
N TRP A 362 4.40 10.66 -16.96
CA TRP A 362 4.58 11.14 -18.33
C TRP A 362 4.73 12.67 -18.42
N VAL A 363 3.94 13.42 -17.66
CA VAL A 363 4.04 14.90 -17.60
C VAL A 363 5.41 15.30 -17.01
N ALA A 364 5.87 14.59 -15.94
CA ALA A 364 7.19 14.84 -15.37
C ALA A 364 8.30 14.57 -16.38
N ALA A 365 8.28 13.41 -17.05
CA ALA A 365 9.27 13.04 -18.05
C ALA A 365 9.28 14.02 -19.24
N ALA A 366 8.12 14.40 -19.75
CA ALA A 366 7.98 15.38 -20.85
C ALA A 366 8.47 16.78 -20.45
N GLY A 367 8.31 17.17 -19.18
CA GLY A 367 8.81 18.41 -18.61
C GLY A 367 10.31 18.38 -18.30
N GLY A 368 10.98 17.24 -18.45
CA GLY A 368 12.38 17.04 -18.03
C GLY A 368 12.57 17.20 -16.52
N CYS A 369 11.57 16.79 -15.73
CA CYS A 369 11.61 16.88 -14.28
C CYS A 369 12.34 15.65 -13.70
N GLU A 370 13.21 15.89 -12.74
CA GLU A 370 13.91 14.82 -12.00
C GLU A 370 13.10 14.30 -10.83
N ARG A 371 12.07 15.08 -10.43
CA ARG A 371 11.32 14.84 -9.21
C ARG A 371 9.86 15.19 -9.36
N ILE A 372 9.01 14.43 -8.68
CA ILE A 372 7.59 14.74 -8.51
C ILE A 372 7.36 15.06 -7.04
N VAL A 373 6.79 16.24 -6.76
CA VAL A 373 6.63 16.75 -5.40
C VAL A 373 5.16 16.94 -5.06
N PHE A 374 4.71 16.33 -3.97
CA PHE A 374 3.34 16.39 -3.48
C PHE A 374 3.21 17.15 -2.16
N GLU A 375 2.00 17.50 -1.78
CA GLU A 375 1.68 17.86 -0.40
C GLU A 375 1.64 16.63 0.50
N SER A 376 2.23 16.72 1.69
CA SER A 376 2.10 15.68 2.73
C SER A 376 0.70 15.73 3.35
N LEU A 377 -0.22 14.93 2.85
CA LEU A 377 -1.62 14.89 3.30
C LEU A 377 -1.86 14.02 4.54
N GLY A 378 -0.84 13.35 5.07
CA GLY A 378 -0.93 12.51 6.27
C GLY A 378 -1.32 13.25 7.56
N GLN A 379 -1.18 14.57 7.59
CA GLN A 379 -1.53 15.41 8.74
C GLN A 379 -2.92 16.06 8.65
N LEU A 380 -3.66 15.88 7.54
CA LEU A 380 -5.03 16.40 7.44
C LEU A 380 -5.98 15.48 8.22
N ASP A 381 -6.25 15.87 9.45
CA ASP A 381 -7.22 15.20 10.29
C ASP A 381 -8.61 15.20 9.62
N SER A 382 -9.11 14.00 9.30
CA SER A 382 -10.43 13.82 8.67
C SER A 382 -11.59 14.25 9.57
N SER A 383 -11.30 14.62 10.84
CA SER A 383 -12.30 15.05 11.82
C SER A 383 -12.92 16.41 11.50
N ASP A 384 -12.23 17.28 10.77
CA ASP A 384 -12.71 18.63 10.44
C ASP A 384 -13.53 18.71 9.15
N THR A 385 -13.51 17.64 8.33
CA THR A 385 -14.26 17.58 7.06
C THR A 385 -15.29 16.46 7.10
N ARG A 386 -16.58 16.79 7.18
CA ARG A 386 -17.68 15.82 7.14
C ARG A 386 -18.15 15.57 5.71
N GLY A 387 -18.41 14.32 5.36
CA GLY A 387 -19.11 13.93 4.13
C GLY A 387 -18.23 13.64 2.93
N THR A 388 -18.73 13.95 1.75
CA THR A 388 -18.14 13.60 0.43
C THR A 388 -16.75 14.18 0.20
N VAL A 389 -16.45 15.35 0.79
CA VAL A 389 -15.15 16.03 0.67
C VAL A 389 -14.06 15.30 1.43
N ALA A 390 -14.33 14.91 2.69
CA ALA A 390 -13.40 14.12 3.50
C ALA A 390 -13.06 12.78 2.84
N TRP A 391 -14.08 12.12 2.29
CA TRP A 391 -13.88 10.88 1.57
C TRP A 391 -13.08 11.09 0.27
N SER A 392 -13.37 12.14 -0.50
CA SER A 392 -12.62 12.40 -1.73
C SER A 392 -11.13 12.56 -1.45
N ILE A 393 -10.77 13.39 -0.47
CA ILE A 393 -9.37 13.58 -0.08
C ILE A 393 -8.78 12.27 0.49
N SER A 394 -9.50 11.56 1.37
CA SER A 394 -8.99 10.35 1.99
C SER A 394 -8.88 9.15 1.05
N SER A 395 -9.73 9.05 0.04
CA SER A 395 -9.72 7.92 -0.90
C SER A 395 -8.73 8.08 -2.05
N TRP A 396 -8.36 9.32 -2.39
CA TRP A 396 -7.43 9.61 -3.48
C TRP A 396 -6.01 9.88 -3.01
N ALA A 397 -5.85 10.46 -1.84
CA ALA A 397 -4.62 11.08 -1.41
C ALA A 397 -3.84 10.28 -0.35
N ARG A 398 -4.41 9.22 0.20
CA ARG A 398 -3.71 8.43 1.22
C ARG A 398 -2.96 7.26 0.62
N GLY A 399 -1.65 7.43 0.54
CA GLY A 399 -0.72 6.35 0.30
C GLY A 399 -0.77 5.76 -1.10
N GLU A 400 -1.86 5.10 -1.46
CA GLU A 400 -1.96 4.29 -2.69
C GLU A 400 -1.56 5.03 -3.99
N LEU A 401 -2.00 6.29 -4.21
CA LEU A 401 -1.61 7.04 -5.40
C LEU A 401 -0.14 7.47 -5.36
N LEU A 402 0.32 7.93 -4.19
CA LEU A 402 1.73 8.32 -4.01
C LEU A 402 2.65 7.12 -4.22
N ASP A 403 2.32 5.96 -3.64
CA ASP A 403 3.08 4.72 -3.80
C ASP A 403 3.14 4.28 -5.27
N LEU A 404 2.01 4.38 -5.99
CA LEU A 404 1.95 4.09 -7.42
C LEU A 404 2.79 5.06 -8.25
N VAL A 405 2.77 6.36 -7.91
CA VAL A 405 3.60 7.36 -8.59
C VAL A 405 5.06 7.14 -8.27
N ALA A 406 5.42 6.89 -7.01
CA ALA A 406 6.79 6.61 -6.59
C ALA A 406 7.36 5.41 -7.33
N TYR A 407 6.63 4.28 -7.33
CA TYR A 407 7.00 3.09 -8.07
C TYR A 407 7.23 3.34 -9.56
N LYS A 408 6.33 4.12 -10.21
CA LYS A 408 6.44 4.38 -11.66
C LYS A 408 7.51 5.44 -11.99
N ALA A 409 7.70 6.42 -11.12
CA ALA A 409 8.73 7.44 -11.25
C ALA A 409 10.13 6.83 -11.11
N GLU A 410 10.33 5.94 -10.15
CA GLU A 410 11.57 5.17 -9.97
C GLU A 410 11.98 4.41 -11.24
N LEU A 411 11.01 3.87 -12.01
CA LEU A 411 11.27 3.22 -13.28
C LEU A 411 11.88 4.13 -14.36
N LEU A 412 11.71 5.43 -14.21
CA LEU A 412 12.28 6.46 -15.10
C LEU A 412 13.41 7.25 -14.42
N GLY A 413 13.91 6.80 -13.26
CA GLY A 413 14.98 7.46 -12.52
C GLY A 413 14.55 8.76 -11.85
N MET A 414 13.26 8.96 -11.59
CA MET A 414 12.73 10.14 -10.92
C MET A 414 12.40 9.84 -9.45
N ASP A 415 12.68 10.79 -8.57
CA ASP A 415 12.31 10.72 -7.17
C ASP A 415 10.90 11.26 -6.92
N VAL A 416 10.26 10.81 -5.83
CA VAL A 416 9.00 11.37 -5.32
C VAL A 416 9.20 11.87 -3.90
N GLU A 417 8.85 13.14 -3.68
CA GLU A 417 9.00 13.79 -2.38
C GLU A 417 7.70 14.46 -1.92
N THR A 418 7.61 14.80 -0.64
CA THR A 418 6.44 15.50 -0.09
C THR A 418 6.87 16.73 0.69
N VAL A 419 6.03 17.77 0.66
CA VAL A 419 6.23 19.01 1.43
C VAL A 419 5.07 19.27 2.38
N ASN A 420 5.31 20.05 3.42
CA ASN A 420 4.29 20.46 4.37
C ASN A 420 3.14 21.23 3.67
N PRO A 421 1.87 20.81 3.80
CA PRO A 421 0.72 21.41 3.09
C PRO A 421 0.32 22.80 3.62
N TRP A 422 0.88 23.25 4.75
CA TRP A 422 0.44 24.48 5.37
C TRP A 422 0.68 25.71 4.48
N GLY A 423 -0.40 26.40 4.12
CA GLY A 423 -0.33 27.69 3.41
C GLY A 423 -0.17 27.59 1.89
N THR A 424 -0.03 26.42 1.29
CA THR A 424 0.16 26.25 -0.18
C THR A 424 -0.92 26.94 -1.01
N SER A 425 -2.17 26.90 -0.60
CA SER A 425 -3.29 27.58 -1.29
C SER A 425 -3.59 29.00 -0.77
N ARG A 426 -2.74 29.57 0.09
CA ARG A 426 -3.03 30.87 0.76
C ARG A 426 -2.04 31.99 0.44
N TYR A 427 -0.84 31.64 0.04
CA TYR A 427 0.20 32.63 -0.23
C TYR A 427 0.41 32.79 -1.74
N CYS A 428 0.76 33.99 -2.14
CA CYS A 428 1.05 34.29 -3.54
C CYS A 428 2.37 33.64 -3.95
N PRO A 429 2.41 32.82 -5.03
CA PRO A 429 3.66 32.22 -5.49
C PRO A 429 4.64 33.23 -6.04
N ARG A 430 4.16 34.44 -6.39
CA ARG A 430 4.98 35.51 -6.97
C ARG A 430 5.65 36.40 -5.91
N CYS A 431 4.91 36.94 -4.95
CA CYS A 431 5.42 37.88 -3.95
C CYS A 431 5.52 37.31 -2.54
N GLY A 432 4.96 36.13 -2.27
CA GLY A 432 4.97 35.51 -0.93
C GLY A 432 3.92 36.05 0.05
N GLU A 433 3.17 37.12 -0.32
CA GLU A 433 2.18 37.70 0.54
C GLU A 433 0.87 36.90 0.56
N ARG A 434 0.06 37.12 1.59
CA ARG A 434 -1.22 36.42 1.74
C ARG A 434 -2.25 36.91 0.72
N GLY A 435 -2.72 36.00 -0.12
CA GLY A 435 -3.81 36.29 -1.05
C GLY A 435 -5.19 35.90 -0.56
N ARG A 436 -6.17 35.98 -1.44
CA ARG A 436 -7.57 35.65 -1.23
C ARG A 436 -8.05 34.64 -2.25
N THR A 437 -8.97 33.78 -1.86
CA THR A 437 -9.70 32.94 -2.83
C THR A 437 -11.00 33.65 -3.23
N VAL A 438 -11.28 33.68 -4.53
CA VAL A 438 -12.41 34.37 -5.15
C VAL A 438 -13.16 33.43 -6.09
N ASN A 439 -14.41 33.76 -6.46
CA ASN A 439 -15.23 32.87 -7.29
C ASN A 439 -14.82 32.84 -8.75
N ALA A 440 -14.38 33.96 -9.29
CA ALA A 440 -14.05 34.15 -10.70
C ALA A 440 -12.90 35.16 -10.86
N PRO A 441 -12.20 35.18 -11.98
CA PRO A 441 -11.32 36.29 -12.34
C PRO A 441 -12.06 37.61 -12.21
N ASP A 442 -11.36 38.66 -11.86
CA ASP A 442 -11.92 40.03 -11.65
C ASP A 442 -12.96 40.16 -10.50
N ASP A 443 -13.25 39.07 -9.76
CA ASP A 443 -14.09 39.10 -8.56
C ASP A 443 -13.19 39.22 -7.31
N HIS A 444 -13.10 40.43 -6.78
CA HIS A 444 -12.26 40.73 -5.62
C HIS A 444 -12.98 40.44 -4.28
N SER A 445 -14.17 39.84 -4.28
CA SER A 445 -14.88 39.43 -3.10
C SER A 445 -14.32 38.14 -2.52
N ASP A 446 -13.97 38.12 -1.23
CA ASP A 446 -13.41 36.95 -0.55
C ASP A 446 -14.44 35.80 -0.50
N CYS A 447 -14.08 34.66 -1.08
CA CYS A 447 -14.89 33.44 -1.08
C CYS A 447 -14.09 32.22 -0.63
N ARG A 448 -14.35 31.71 0.57
CA ARG A 448 -13.60 30.59 1.18
C ARG A 448 -13.44 29.36 0.29
N HIS A 449 -14.36 29.14 -0.66
CA HIS A 449 -14.37 27.97 -1.55
C HIS A 449 -14.28 28.37 -3.03
N GLY A 450 -13.81 29.58 -3.32
CA GLY A 450 -13.61 30.07 -4.68
C GLY A 450 -12.57 29.26 -5.43
N GLY A 451 -12.74 29.16 -6.73
CA GLY A 451 -11.83 28.44 -7.64
C GLY A 451 -10.65 29.27 -8.15
N HIS A 452 -10.64 30.57 -7.87
CA HIS A 452 -9.58 31.50 -8.26
C HIS A 452 -8.86 32.11 -7.08
N PHE A 453 -7.63 32.49 -7.31
CA PHE A 453 -6.77 33.18 -6.35
C PHE A 453 -6.45 34.59 -6.86
N HIS A 454 -6.53 35.56 -5.96
CA HIS A 454 -6.13 36.94 -6.18
C HIS A 454 -5.20 37.42 -5.08
N CYS A 455 -4.09 38.03 -5.47
CA CYS A 455 -3.14 38.67 -4.56
C CYS A 455 -3.36 40.19 -4.56
N PRO A 456 -3.78 40.80 -3.43
CA PRO A 456 -4.01 42.26 -3.39
C PRO A 456 -2.71 43.07 -3.43
N GLU A 457 -1.55 42.47 -3.15
CA GLU A 457 -0.26 43.19 -3.09
C GLU A 457 0.41 43.34 -4.46
N CYS A 458 0.32 42.28 -5.30
CA CYS A 458 0.97 42.30 -6.63
C CYS A 458 0.03 42.05 -7.78
N GLU A 459 -1.28 42.07 -7.53
CA GLU A 459 -2.35 41.88 -8.52
C GLU A 459 -2.23 40.57 -9.33
N TYR A 460 -1.55 39.54 -8.74
CA TYR A 460 -1.43 38.22 -9.34
C TYR A 460 -2.76 37.48 -9.23
N GLU A 461 -3.27 37.02 -10.37
CA GLU A 461 -4.48 36.19 -10.45
C GLU A 461 -4.18 34.86 -11.14
N CYS A 462 -4.72 33.79 -10.62
CA CYS A 462 -4.58 32.45 -11.18
C CYS A 462 -5.65 31.48 -10.67
N ASP A 463 -5.76 30.31 -11.30
CA ASP A 463 -6.49 29.19 -10.74
C ASP A 463 -5.92 28.82 -9.37
N ARG A 464 -6.78 28.56 -8.37
CA ARG A 464 -6.36 28.29 -7.00
C ARG A 464 -5.53 27.01 -6.88
N ASP A 465 -5.89 25.96 -7.65
CA ASP A 465 -5.20 24.66 -7.59
C ASP A 465 -3.81 24.78 -8.25
N VAL A 466 -3.66 25.66 -9.28
CA VAL A 466 -2.35 26.00 -9.85
C VAL A 466 -1.48 26.74 -8.83
N VAL A 467 -2.07 27.66 -8.06
CA VAL A 467 -1.34 28.35 -6.97
C VAL A 467 -0.88 27.35 -5.89
N GLY A 468 -1.72 26.36 -5.56
CA GLY A 468 -1.36 25.26 -4.68
C GLY A 468 -0.13 24.52 -5.18
N ALA A 469 -0.16 24.05 -6.43
CA ALA A 469 0.96 23.33 -7.04
C ALA A 469 2.24 24.20 -7.11
N LEU A 470 2.15 25.46 -7.56
CA LEU A 470 3.32 26.36 -7.60
C LEU A 470 3.96 26.54 -6.21
N ASN A 471 3.16 26.66 -5.16
CA ASN A 471 3.68 26.78 -3.79
C ASN A 471 4.25 25.47 -3.24
N VAL A 472 3.78 24.31 -3.69
CA VAL A 472 4.42 23.01 -3.43
C VAL A 472 5.84 23.01 -3.98
N GLY A 473 6.02 23.38 -5.28
CA GLY A 473 7.33 23.50 -5.89
C GLY A 473 8.24 24.51 -5.19
N ARG A 474 7.70 25.70 -4.86
CA ARG A 474 8.46 26.74 -4.14
C ARG A 474 8.97 26.27 -2.79
N LYS A 475 8.16 25.56 -2.00
CA LYS A 475 8.57 25.03 -0.71
C LYS A 475 9.67 24.00 -0.85
N HIS A 476 9.50 23.05 -1.74
CA HIS A 476 10.51 22.02 -1.98
C HIS A 476 11.87 22.63 -2.35
N LEU A 477 11.89 23.58 -3.28
CA LEU A 477 13.12 24.22 -3.73
C LEU A 477 13.75 25.09 -2.63
N ALA A 478 12.93 25.76 -1.80
CA ALA A 478 13.43 26.53 -0.65
C ALA A 478 14.01 25.62 0.44
N ASP A 479 13.37 24.50 0.75
CA ASP A 479 13.85 23.54 1.75
C ASP A 479 15.20 22.96 1.33
N ARG A 480 15.39 22.61 0.06
CA ARG A 480 16.68 22.14 -0.48
C ARG A 480 17.81 23.18 -0.41
N GLN A 481 17.49 24.46 -0.64
CA GLN A 481 18.50 25.52 -0.49
C GLN A 481 18.96 25.65 0.98
N MET A 482 18.02 25.48 1.93
CA MET A 482 18.36 25.47 3.37
C MET A 482 19.18 24.24 3.74
N GLU A 483 18.91 23.08 3.18
CA GLU A 483 19.70 21.87 3.37
C GLU A 483 21.13 22.02 2.81
N ALA A 484 21.26 22.55 1.61
CA ALA A 484 22.55 22.80 0.98
C ALA A 484 23.38 23.86 1.73
N ALA A 485 22.73 24.86 2.33
CA ALA A 485 23.39 25.91 3.12
C ALA A 485 23.77 25.45 4.52
N ASN A 486 23.13 24.42 5.10
CA ASN A 486 23.36 23.98 6.48
C ASN A 486 23.19 22.46 6.66
N PRO A 487 24.08 21.64 6.08
CA PRO A 487 23.93 20.19 6.00
C PRO A 487 23.94 19.47 7.38
N VAL A 488 24.41 20.14 8.45
CA VAL A 488 24.51 19.54 9.79
C VAL A 488 23.26 19.81 10.66
N ALA A 489 22.52 20.89 10.41
CA ALA A 489 21.37 21.26 11.22
C ALA A 489 20.08 20.49 10.86
N TYR A 490 20.02 19.88 9.68
CA TYR A 490 18.82 19.21 9.17
C TYR A 490 18.69 17.75 9.61
N THR A 491 19.81 17.11 9.98
CA THR A 491 19.80 15.73 10.51
C THR A 491 19.28 15.62 11.94
N GLU A 492 19.18 16.73 12.68
CA GLU A 492 18.68 16.76 14.07
C GLU A 492 17.22 17.23 14.20
N ALA A 493 16.65 17.85 13.16
CA ALA A 493 15.26 18.29 13.15
C ALA A 493 14.39 17.37 12.27
N GLY A 494 14.18 16.15 12.74
CA GLY A 494 13.10 15.25 12.41
C GLY A 494 12.53 15.32 10.98
N ASN A 495 13.22 14.72 10.03
CA ASN A 495 12.64 14.33 8.74
C ASN A 495 11.65 13.19 8.97
N HIS A 496 10.38 13.49 9.15
CA HIS A 496 9.30 12.49 9.23
C HIS A 496 8.48 12.52 7.95
N ALA A 497 8.98 11.89 6.95
CA ALA A 497 8.32 11.16 5.86
C ALA A 497 9.36 10.81 4.78
N ILE A 498 10.40 10.09 5.16
CA ILE A 498 11.14 9.32 4.17
C ILE A 498 10.38 8.01 4.09
N PHE A 499 9.72 7.76 2.96
CA PHE A 499 9.42 6.39 2.59
C PHE A 499 10.75 5.64 2.65
N PRO A 500 10.85 4.51 3.36
CA PRO A 500 12.06 3.73 3.31
C PRO A 500 12.29 3.37 1.84
N SER A 501 13.28 4.01 1.22
CA SER A 501 13.92 3.43 0.06
C SER A 501 14.17 2.00 0.45
N CYS A 502 13.67 1.04 -0.29
CA CYS A 502 13.89 -0.38 -0.07
C CYS A 502 15.42 -0.54 -0.04
N SER A 503 15.99 -0.50 1.16
CA SER A 503 17.42 -0.51 1.35
C SER A 503 17.94 -1.83 0.81
N SER A 504 18.94 -1.74 -0.05
CA SER A 504 19.72 -2.75 -0.75
C SER A 504 20.39 -3.81 0.16
N GLU A 505 19.82 -4.17 1.31
CA GLU A 505 20.37 -5.18 2.22
C GLU A 505 19.79 -6.60 2.07
N CYS A 506 18.77 -6.80 1.23
CA CYS A 506 18.28 -8.17 0.94
C CYS A 506 19.03 -8.92 -0.16
N ALA A 507 20.15 -8.41 -0.67
CA ALA A 507 20.91 -9.03 -1.77
C ALA A 507 22.29 -9.53 -1.35
N ARG A 508 22.46 -10.13 -0.16
CA ARG A 508 23.67 -10.90 0.17
C ARG A 508 23.34 -12.07 1.09
N SER A 509 22.94 -13.15 0.51
CA SER A 509 23.37 -14.53 0.79
C SER A 509 22.46 -15.55 0.09
#